data_6d1fce08cedc6fd1752ad75106ff5c05
#
_entry.id   6d1fce08cedc6fd1752ad75106ff5c05
#
_cell.length_a   1.000
_cell.length_b   1.000
_cell.length_c   1.000
_cell.angle_alpha   90.00
_cell.angle_beta   90.00
_cell.angle_gamma   90.00
#
_symmetry.space_group_name_H-M   'P 1'
#
loop_
_entity.id
_entity.type
_entity.pdbx_description
1 polymer ?
#
loop_
_entity_poly.entity_id
_entity_poly.type
_entity_poly.pdbx_seq_one_letter_code
_entity_poly.pdbx_strand_id
1 'polypeptide(L)'
;MVVVVLMSVVILGLTAMFTQTQRAFKAGMTQTDILEGGRMATEMLSRELEQIVPGYATLNLGRTNFYTVQESEFPMNLPANSVAQRTNIVSRIFYLTHENQTWTGIGYYLVPDSTVAPGLPVGVLNRFELSVSAATFGQQPSLMIFNFNRAMVGLSYQGTVSRILDGVVSFNFRTYDTNGYWINPSRATPPLGQITNHSDWSANFPITLYPPRVNYHFVGSAVPAYVEFELGILEQGALDHYKSIPVWLSQSNYLWQQSSRVQVFRQRVSVRNVDRSAY
;
A
#
# COMPACT_ATOMS: atom_id res chain seq x y z
N MET A 1 55.80 -32.68 3.70
CA MET A 1 54.46 -33.09 3.21
C MET A 1 53.38 -32.88 4.28
N VAL A 2 53.46 -33.45 5.48
CA VAL A 2 52.41 -33.34 6.51
C VAL A 2 52.06 -31.87 6.88
N VAL A 3 53.06 -31.01 7.06
CA VAL A 3 52.84 -29.59 7.41
C VAL A 3 52.06 -28.82 6.37
N VAL A 4 52.32 -29.07 5.07
CA VAL A 4 51.61 -28.40 3.96
C VAL A 4 50.12 -28.81 3.91
N VAL A 5 49.86 -30.11 4.17
CA VAL A 5 48.48 -30.60 4.23
C VAL A 5 47.73 -29.98 5.40
N LEU A 6 48.37 -29.90 6.56
CA LEU A 6 47.77 -29.30 7.76
C LEU A 6 47.47 -27.79 7.59
N MET A 7 48.41 -27.05 6.99
CA MET A 7 48.22 -25.65 6.62
C MET A 7 47.04 -25.46 5.62
N SER A 8 46.94 -26.32 4.63
CA SER A 8 45.82 -26.25 3.65
C SER A 8 44.48 -26.47 4.30
N VAL A 9 44.36 -27.42 5.25
CA VAL A 9 43.10 -27.66 5.98
C VAL A 9 42.72 -26.45 6.85
N VAL A 10 43.71 -25.84 7.52
CA VAL A 10 43.49 -24.65 8.35
C VAL A 10 42.98 -23.47 7.46
N ILE A 11 43.65 -23.23 6.32
CA ILE A 11 43.25 -22.16 5.39
C ILE A 11 41.84 -22.40 4.86
N LEU A 12 41.48 -23.62 4.45
CA LEU A 12 40.14 -23.98 4.00
C LEU A 12 39.11 -23.76 5.11
N GLY A 13 39.40 -24.17 6.34
CA GLY A 13 38.54 -23.94 7.50
C GLY A 13 38.29 -22.45 7.79
N LEU A 14 39.35 -21.64 7.77
CA LEU A 14 39.24 -20.19 7.95
C LEU A 14 38.46 -19.52 6.82
N THR A 15 38.68 -19.93 5.58
CA THR A 15 37.96 -19.39 4.42
C THR A 15 36.47 -19.74 4.49
N ALA A 16 36.12 -20.96 4.88
CA ALA A 16 34.73 -21.39 5.06
C ALA A 16 34.07 -20.58 6.19
N MET A 17 34.75 -20.40 7.32
CA MET A 17 34.24 -19.60 8.45
C MET A 17 34.03 -18.14 8.08
N PHE A 18 34.98 -17.56 7.34
CA PHE A 18 34.88 -16.17 6.86
C PHE A 18 33.72 -15.96 5.90
N THR A 19 33.54 -16.86 4.92
CA THR A 19 32.41 -16.78 3.97
C THR A 19 31.06 -16.95 4.67
N GLN A 20 30.99 -17.82 5.69
CA GLN A 20 29.76 -17.99 6.46
C GLN A 20 29.43 -16.76 7.31
N THR A 21 30.44 -16.16 7.93
CA THR A 21 30.28 -14.91 8.69
C THR A 21 29.85 -13.77 7.79
N GLN A 22 30.43 -13.61 6.60
CA GLN A 22 30.01 -12.59 5.63
C GLN A 22 28.57 -12.79 5.18
N ARG A 23 28.13 -14.03 4.94
CA ARG A 23 26.72 -14.33 4.57
C ARG A 23 25.76 -13.96 5.70
N ALA A 24 26.08 -14.31 6.94
CA ALA A 24 25.28 -13.97 8.10
C ALA A 24 25.18 -12.44 8.30
N PHE A 25 26.30 -11.74 8.14
CA PHE A 25 26.36 -10.28 8.24
C PHE A 25 25.51 -9.59 7.16
N LYS A 26 25.64 -10.04 5.92
CA LYS A 26 24.84 -9.53 4.79
C LYS A 26 23.34 -9.77 5.00
N ALA A 27 22.96 -10.95 5.49
CA ALA A 27 21.56 -11.25 5.79
C ALA A 27 21.02 -10.34 6.91
N GLY A 28 21.78 -10.11 7.97
CA GLY A 28 21.41 -9.21 9.07
C GLY A 28 21.23 -7.76 8.59
N MET A 29 22.15 -7.23 7.79
CA MET A 29 22.03 -5.88 7.22
C MET A 29 20.78 -5.74 6.35
N THR A 30 20.55 -6.70 5.47
CA THR A 30 19.38 -6.69 4.58
C THR A 30 18.06 -6.71 5.37
N GLN A 31 17.99 -7.46 6.46
CA GLN A 31 16.82 -7.50 7.32
C GLN A 31 16.60 -6.16 8.04
N THR A 32 17.67 -5.53 8.51
CA THR A 32 17.60 -4.22 9.17
C THR A 32 17.09 -3.15 8.21
N ASP A 33 17.59 -3.11 6.98
CA ASP A 33 17.20 -2.14 5.95
C ASP A 33 15.71 -2.23 5.62
N ILE A 34 15.17 -3.44 5.53
CA ILE A 34 13.73 -3.65 5.28
C ILE A 34 12.88 -3.21 6.46
N LEU A 35 13.30 -3.54 7.68
CA LEU A 35 12.56 -3.14 8.89
C LEU A 35 12.56 -1.62 9.03
N GLU A 36 13.68 -0.97 8.76
CA GLU A 36 13.78 0.49 8.82
C GLU A 36 12.96 1.16 7.71
N GLY A 37 13.10 0.73 6.46
CA GLY A 37 12.32 1.23 5.33
C GLY A 37 10.82 1.03 5.52
N GLY A 38 10.40 -0.14 5.99
CA GLY A 38 8.99 -0.44 6.28
C GLY A 38 8.45 0.40 7.42
N ARG A 39 9.22 0.60 8.49
CA ARG A 39 8.85 1.48 9.61
C ARG A 39 8.71 2.93 9.15
N MET A 40 9.66 3.45 8.39
CA MET A 40 9.61 4.82 7.86
C MET A 40 8.38 5.04 6.96
N ALA A 41 8.11 4.11 6.04
CA ALA A 41 6.93 4.16 5.18
C ALA A 41 5.62 4.12 5.99
N THR A 42 5.56 3.25 7.01
CA THR A 42 4.40 3.14 7.92
C THR A 42 4.18 4.41 8.72
N GLU A 43 5.22 5.00 9.27
CA GLU A 43 5.15 6.25 10.05
C GLU A 43 4.72 7.43 9.16
N MET A 44 5.24 7.53 7.94
CA MET A 44 4.85 8.55 6.98
C MET A 44 3.36 8.41 6.60
N LEU A 45 2.91 7.21 6.24
CA LEU A 45 1.51 6.92 5.94
C LEU A 45 0.60 7.26 7.13
N SER A 46 0.99 6.89 8.34
CA SER A 46 0.20 7.16 9.54
C SER A 46 0.03 8.65 9.79
N ARG A 47 1.11 9.41 9.72
CA ARG A 47 1.09 10.86 9.90
C ARG A 47 0.21 11.56 8.87
N GLU A 48 0.27 11.14 7.62
CA GLU A 48 -0.52 11.74 6.55
C GLU A 48 -2.01 11.36 6.63
N LEU A 49 -2.32 10.10 6.96
CA LEU A 49 -3.69 9.63 7.14
C LEU A 49 -4.40 10.32 8.33
N GLU A 50 -3.68 10.68 9.39
CA GLU A 50 -4.24 11.47 10.48
C GLU A 50 -4.73 12.86 10.04
N GLN A 51 -4.16 13.40 8.98
CA GLN A 51 -4.42 14.75 8.48
C GLN A 51 -5.52 14.82 7.41
N ILE A 52 -6.18 13.72 7.10
CA ILE A 52 -7.30 13.70 6.14
C ILE A 52 -8.37 14.71 6.54
N VAL A 53 -8.85 15.47 5.56
CA VAL A 53 -9.84 16.53 5.75
C VAL A 53 -10.99 16.36 4.76
N PRO A 54 -12.27 16.54 5.19
CA PRO A 54 -13.39 16.58 4.28
C PRO A 54 -13.36 17.85 3.41
N GLY A 55 -13.67 17.69 2.14
CA GLY A 55 -13.68 18.82 1.17
C GLY A 55 -14.92 19.70 1.24
N TYR A 56 -15.92 19.36 2.07
CA TYR A 56 -17.17 20.10 2.29
C TYR A 56 -17.89 20.53 1.01
N ALA A 57 -17.79 19.77 -0.06
CA ALA A 57 -18.48 20.08 -1.29
C ALA A 57 -19.86 19.42 -1.33
N THR A 58 -20.81 20.12 -1.89
CA THR A 58 -22.08 19.51 -2.26
C THR A 58 -21.85 18.35 -3.24
N LEU A 59 -22.65 17.29 -3.10
CA LEU A 59 -22.57 16.01 -3.80
C LEU A 59 -22.36 16.09 -5.33
N ASN A 60 -22.79 17.18 -5.95
CA ASN A 60 -22.76 17.35 -7.41
C ASN A 60 -21.39 17.75 -7.99
N LEU A 61 -20.36 17.99 -7.16
CA LEU A 61 -19.10 18.55 -7.63
C LEU A 61 -17.94 17.52 -7.71
N GLY A 62 -18.20 16.24 -7.48
CA GLY A 62 -17.21 15.18 -7.70
C GLY A 62 -15.94 15.29 -6.83
N ARG A 63 -16.02 15.94 -5.67
CA ARG A 63 -14.90 16.03 -4.73
C ARG A 63 -14.74 14.72 -4.01
N THR A 64 -13.56 14.15 -4.15
CA THR A 64 -13.17 12.92 -3.46
C THR A 64 -12.31 13.29 -2.26
N ASN A 65 -12.81 13.00 -1.06
CA ASN A 65 -12.06 13.24 0.19
C ASN A 65 -11.10 12.10 0.49
N PHE A 66 -11.59 10.88 0.28
CA PHE A 66 -10.83 9.65 0.46
C PHE A 66 -11.30 8.63 -0.56
N TYR A 67 -10.37 7.94 -1.16
CA TYR A 67 -10.63 6.94 -2.18
C TYR A 67 -9.62 5.82 -2.05
N THR A 68 -10.09 4.58 -2.04
CA THR A 68 -9.23 3.41 -2.16
C THR A 68 -9.87 2.36 -3.04
N VAL A 69 -9.06 1.74 -3.89
CA VAL A 69 -9.47 0.68 -4.82
C VAL A 69 -8.48 -0.46 -4.72
N GLN A 70 -9.00 -1.66 -4.57
CA GLN A 70 -8.24 -2.87 -4.76
C GLN A 70 -7.96 -3.07 -6.26
N GLU A 71 -6.69 -3.04 -6.66
CA GLU A 71 -6.27 -3.16 -8.06
C GLU A 71 -6.02 -4.59 -8.48
N SER A 72 -5.37 -5.34 -7.62
CA SER A 72 -5.03 -6.73 -7.88
C SER A 72 -5.05 -7.57 -6.61
N GLU A 73 -5.22 -8.85 -6.83
CA GLU A 73 -5.17 -9.88 -5.81
C GLU A 73 -4.42 -11.07 -6.40
N PHE A 74 -3.49 -11.64 -5.65
CA PHE A 74 -2.72 -12.77 -6.12
C PHE A 74 -2.44 -13.79 -5.01
N PRO A 75 -2.30 -15.07 -5.38
CA PRO A 75 -2.08 -16.13 -4.44
C PRO A 75 -0.65 -16.07 -3.88
N MET A 76 -0.50 -15.50 -2.73
CA MET A 76 0.70 -15.56 -1.90
C MET A 76 0.26 -15.65 -0.46
N ASN A 77 0.80 -16.59 0.28
CA ASN A 77 0.52 -16.67 1.70
C ASN A 77 1.35 -15.63 2.43
N LEU A 78 0.71 -14.64 3.02
CA LEU A 78 1.38 -13.79 4.00
C LEU A 78 1.65 -14.62 5.27
N PRO A 79 2.74 -14.33 5.99
CA PRO A 79 2.97 -14.96 7.27
C PRO A 79 1.79 -14.65 8.20
N ALA A 80 0.95 -15.63 8.39
CA ALA A 80 -0.20 -15.53 9.27
C ALA A 80 -0.19 -16.75 10.20
N ASN A 81 -0.63 -16.55 11.43
CA ASN A 81 -0.72 -17.60 12.44
C ASN A 81 -1.86 -18.59 12.17
N SER A 82 -2.45 -18.61 11.00
CA SER A 82 -3.59 -19.46 10.65
C SER A 82 -3.35 -20.28 9.40
N VAL A 83 -3.93 -21.47 9.38
CA VAL A 83 -3.90 -22.47 8.31
C VAL A 83 -4.60 -21.98 7.02
N ALA A 84 -5.28 -20.83 7.06
CA ALA A 84 -5.98 -20.29 5.91
C ALA A 84 -5.01 -19.67 4.90
N GLN A 85 -5.08 -20.08 3.67
CA GLN A 85 -4.43 -19.43 2.54
C GLN A 85 -4.92 -17.98 2.48
N ARG A 86 -4.00 -17.06 2.51
CA ARG A 86 -4.27 -15.62 2.42
C ARG A 86 -3.74 -15.10 1.10
N THR A 87 -4.62 -14.46 0.34
CA THR A 87 -4.22 -13.77 -0.88
C THR A 87 -3.65 -12.40 -0.53
N ASN A 88 -2.63 -11.99 -1.26
CA ASN A 88 -2.11 -10.64 -1.16
C ASN A 88 -2.99 -9.68 -1.94
N ILE A 89 -3.22 -8.52 -1.36
CA ILE A 89 -4.04 -7.47 -1.93
C ILE A 89 -3.14 -6.28 -2.23
N VAL A 90 -3.28 -5.76 -3.44
CA VAL A 90 -2.67 -4.51 -3.86
C VAL A 90 -3.77 -3.49 -4.09
N SER A 91 -3.74 -2.44 -3.31
CA SER A 91 -4.68 -1.33 -3.40
C SER A 91 -3.93 -0.04 -3.75
N ARG A 92 -4.68 0.91 -4.28
CA ARG A 92 -4.28 2.32 -4.34
C ARG A 92 -5.14 3.13 -3.40
N ILE A 93 -4.62 4.24 -2.93
CA ILE A 93 -5.33 5.15 -2.05
C ILE A 93 -5.08 6.59 -2.51
N PHE A 94 -6.10 7.42 -2.36
CA PHE A 94 -6.02 8.87 -2.54
C PHE A 94 -6.83 9.55 -1.44
N TYR A 95 -6.34 10.68 -0.94
CA TYR A 95 -7.03 11.48 0.06
C TYR A 95 -6.62 12.95 -0.02
N LEU A 96 -7.43 13.80 0.61
CA LEU A 96 -7.22 15.22 0.71
C LEU A 96 -6.68 15.61 2.08
N THR A 97 -5.75 16.55 2.08
CA THR A 97 -5.30 17.28 3.26
C THR A 97 -5.44 18.78 3.00
N HIS A 98 -5.54 19.57 4.06
CA HIS A 98 -5.67 21.01 3.97
C HIS A 98 -4.82 21.69 5.03
N GLU A 99 -3.98 22.60 4.60
CA GLU A 99 -3.17 23.43 5.47
C GLU A 99 -3.25 24.88 5.02
N ASN A 100 -3.68 25.76 5.94
CA ASN A 100 -3.93 27.18 5.66
C ASN A 100 -4.89 27.39 4.48
N GLN A 101 -4.40 27.89 3.35
CA GLN A 101 -5.19 28.10 2.13
C GLN A 101 -4.81 27.14 0.99
N THR A 102 -4.09 26.09 1.31
CA THR A 102 -3.59 25.12 0.34
C THR A 102 -4.26 23.77 0.55
N TRP A 103 -4.85 23.25 -0.51
CA TRP A 103 -5.34 21.89 -0.58
C TRP A 103 -4.30 20.99 -1.21
N THR A 104 -4.03 19.87 -0.60
CA THR A 104 -3.08 18.89 -1.13
C THR A 104 -3.77 17.54 -1.31
N GLY A 105 -3.75 17.05 -2.54
CA GLY A 105 -4.14 15.68 -2.86
C GLY A 105 -2.93 14.77 -2.76
N ILE A 106 -3.01 13.77 -1.90
CA ILE A 106 -1.97 12.77 -1.69
C ILE A 106 -2.50 11.42 -2.15
N GLY A 107 -1.68 10.66 -2.85
CA GLY A 107 -2.06 9.32 -3.27
C GLY A 107 -0.89 8.35 -3.23
N TYR A 108 -1.19 7.08 -2.98
CA TYR A 108 -0.21 5.99 -3.01
C TYR A 108 -0.68 4.88 -3.93
N TYR A 109 0.23 4.35 -4.70
CA TYR A 109 -0.02 3.26 -5.62
C TYR A 109 1.24 2.46 -5.88
N LEU A 110 1.09 1.22 -6.30
CA LEU A 110 2.20 0.38 -6.70
C LEU A 110 2.41 0.45 -8.21
N VAL A 111 3.68 0.61 -8.61
CA VAL A 111 4.12 0.38 -9.99
C VAL A 111 4.78 -0.99 -10.02
N PRO A 112 4.30 -1.92 -10.88
CA PRO A 112 4.92 -3.24 -11.02
C PRO A 112 6.41 -3.13 -11.37
N ASP A 113 7.25 -3.87 -10.67
CA ASP A 113 8.71 -3.88 -10.87
C ASP A 113 9.14 -4.94 -11.91
N SER A 114 8.21 -5.50 -12.64
CA SER A 114 8.45 -6.51 -13.65
C SER A 114 8.11 -5.99 -15.05
N THR A 115 9.09 -6.03 -15.94
CA THR A 115 8.89 -5.81 -17.38
C THR A 115 8.31 -7.04 -18.08
N VAL A 116 8.25 -8.18 -17.40
CA VAL A 116 7.95 -9.50 -17.99
C VAL A 116 6.49 -9.85 -17.95
N ALA A 117 5.73 -9.33 -16.99
CA ALA A 117 4.28 -9.56 -16.94
C ALA A 117 3.56 -8.36 -16.32
N PRO A 118 2.72 -7.66 -17.06
CA PRO A 118 1.79 -6.70 -16.48
C PRO A 118 0.81 -7.45 -15.58
N GLY A 119 0.87 -7.18 -14.28
CA GLY A 119 -0.10 -7.71 -13.31
C GLY A 119 0.45 -8.58 -12.19
N LEU A 120 1.75 -8.86 -12.14
CA LEU A 120 2.34 -9.44 -10.94
C LEU A 120 2.68 -8.33 -9.94
N PRO A 121 2.26 -8.49 -8.70
CA PRO A 121 2.12 -7.39 -7.76
C PRO A 121 3.30 -7.21 -6.82
N VAL A 122 4.50 -7.52 -7.24
CA VAL A 122 5.71 -7.02 -6.59
C VAL A 122 6.06 -5.71 -7.25
N GLY A 123 6.03 -4.64 -6.50
CA GLY A 123 6.22 -3.33 -7.08
C GLY A 123 6.90 -2.35 -6.16
N VAL A 124 7.03 -1.18 -6.70
CA VAL A 124 7.53 0.01 -6.03
C VAL A 124 6.35 0.82 -5.54
N LEU A 125 6.34 1.12 -4.25
CA LEU A 125 5.37 2.04 -3.68
C LEU A 125 5.75 3.45 -4.06
N ASN A 126 4.87 4.11 -4.81
CA ASN A 126 5.00 5.50 -5.19
C ASN A 126 4.01 6.38 -4.44
N ARG A 127 4.43 7.58 -4.10
CA ARG A 127 3.63 8.65 -3.51
C ARG A 127 3.44 9.76 -4.53
N PHE A 128 2.19 10.07 -4.83
CA PHE A 128 1.77 11.22 -5.62
C PHE A 128 1.40 12.38 -4.69
N GLU A 129 1.70 13.60 -5.11
CA GLU A 129 1.31 14.82 -4.41
C GLU A 129 0.99 15.93 -5.41
N LEU A 130 -0.12 16.60 -5.19
CA LEU A 130 -0.50 17.81 -5.92
C LEU A 130 -1.13 18.82 -4.96
N SER A 131 -0.51 19.99 -4.85
CA SER A 131 -1.00 21.10 -4.04
C SER A 131 -1.59 22.19 -4.91
N VAL A 132 -2.75 22.72 -4.51
CA VAL A 132 -3.44 23.81 -5.18
C VAL A 132 -4.00 24.80 -4.16
N SER A 133 -4.22 26.07 -4.58
CA SER A 133 -4.87 27.07 -3.75
C SER A 133 -6.35 26.71 -3.50
N ALA A 134 -6.93 27.22 -2.41
CA ALA A 134 -8.35 27.04 -2.11
C ALA A 134 -9.26 27.55 -3.23
N ALA A 135 -8.88 28.63 -3.92
CA ALA A 135 -9.62 29.15 -5.07
C ALA A 135 -9.64 28.15 -6.24
N THR A 136 -8.48 27.58 -6.59
CA THR A 136 -8.38 26.56 -7.65
C THR A 136 -9.14 25.29 -7.28
N PHE A 137 -9.01 24.84 -6.04
CA PHE A 137 -9.78 23.69 -5.54
C PHE A 137 -11.28 23.92 -5.60
N GLY A 138 -11.73 25.13 -5.27
CA GLY A 138 -13.16 25.51 -5.38
C GLY A 138 -13.70 25.42 -6.79
N GLN A 139 -12.89 25.79 -7.79
CA GLN A 139 -13.30 25.77 -9.21
C GLN A 139 -13.17 24.40 -9.87
N GLN A 140 -12.16 23.62 -9.48
CA GLN A 140 -11.83 22.32 -10.10
C GLN A 140 -11.64 21.25 -9.02
N PRO A 141 -12.70 20.82 -8.35
CA PRO A 141 -12.61 19.93 -7.19
C PRO A 141 -12.09 18.52 -7.53
N SER A 142 -12.27 18.06 -8.76
CA SER A 142 -11.79 16.75 -9.22
C SER A 142 -10.36 16.78 -9.78
N LEU A 143 -9.73 17.95 -9.87
CA LEU A 143 -8.41 18.12 -10.49
C LEU A 143 -7.36 17.19 -9.90
N MET A 144 -7.32 17.07 -8.57
CA MET A 144 -6.27 16.31 -7.89
C MET A 144 -6.41 14.81 -8.13
N ILE A 145 -7.61 14.24 -7.95
CA ILE A 145 -7.85 12.80 -8.19
C ILE A 145 -7.70 12.45 -9.68
N PHE A 146 -8.06 13.37 -10.57
CA PHE A 146 -7.85 13.21 -12.00
C PHE A 146 -6.37 13.08 -12.33
N ASN A 147 -5.51 13.98 -11.79
CA ASN A 147 -4.06 13.93 -11.99
C ASN A 147 -3.42 12.70 -11.32
N PHE A 148 -3.90 12.28 -10.15
CA PHE A 148 -3.48 11.04 -9.52
C PHE A 148 -3.73 9.83 -10.43
N ASN A 149 -4.94 9.71 -10.99
CA ASN A 149 -5.27 8.63 -11.91
C ASN A 149 -4.41 8.66 -13.19
N ARG A 150 -4.08 9.85 -13.70
CA ARG A 150 -3.19 10.00 -14.87
C ARG A 150 -1.74 9.60 -14.55
N ALA A 151 -1.24 9.99 -13.37
CA ALA A 151 0.09 9.62 -12.91
C ALA A 151 0.27 8.09 -12.85
N MET A 152 -0.74 7.40 -12.33
CA MET A 152 -0.75 5.94 -12.25
C MET A 152 -0.62 5.21 -13.59
N VAL A 153 -1.29 5.72 -14.63
CA VAL A 153 -1.28 5.09 -15.96
C VAL A 153 -0.19 5.66 -16.88
N GLY A 154 0.73 6.47 -16.32
CA GLY A 154 1.85 7.03 -17.07
C GLY A 154 1.46 8.10 -18.09
N LEU A 155 0.28 8.71 -17.99
CA LEU A 155 -0.14 9.84 -18.80
C LEU A 155 0.42 11.15 -18.24
N SER A 156 0.43 12.21 -19.07
CA SER A 156 0.82 13.55 -18.61
C SER A 156 -0.08 14.03 -17.47
N TYR A 157 0.50 14.46 -16.36
CA TYR A 157 -0.18 14.89 -15.13
C TYR A 157 0.50 16.11 -14.51
N GLN A 158 -0.22 16.79 -13.63
CA GLN A 158 0.32 17.81 -12.72
C GLN A 158 0.61 17.16 -11.36
N GLY A 159 1.58 17.67 -10.65
CA GLY A 159 2.02 17.17 -9.36
C GLY A 159 3.38 16.47 -9.43
N THR A 160 3.76 15.88 -8.32
CA THR A 160 5.03 15.16 -8.14
C THR A 160 4.77 13.71 -7.77
N VAL A 161 5.64 12.82 -8.25
CA VAL A 161 5.65 11.40 -7.86
C VAL A 161 7.00 11.08 -7.26
N SER A 162 7.00 10.53 -6.07
CA SER A 162 8.19 10.11 -5.34
C SER A 162 8.16 8.61 -5.09
N ARG A 163 9.28 7.95 -5.34
CA ARG A 163 9.50 6.54 -5.00
C ARG A 163 9.75 6.42 -3.50
N ILE A 164 9.01 5.58 -2.81
CA ILE A 164 9.07 5.43 -1.35
C ILE A 164 9.75 4.14 -0.95
N LEU A 165 9.31 3.00 -1.53
CA LEU A 165 9.75 1.69 -1.08
C LEU A 165 9.66 0.66 -2.20
N ASP A 166 10.66 -0.22 -2.27
CA ASP A 166 10.71 -1.33 -3.21
C ASP A 166 10.23 -2.64 -2.60
N GLY A 167 9.93 -3.60 -3.45
CA GLY A 167 9.62 -4.95 -3.01
C GLY A 167 8.28 -5.09 -2.28
N VAL A 168 7.36 -4.15 -2.48
CA VAL A 168 6.03 -4.23 -1.87
C VAL A 168 5.20 -5.30 -2.56
N VAL A 169 4.72 -6.25 -1.77
CA VAL A 169 3.90 -7.40 -2.22
C VAL A 169 2.46 -7.35 -1.72
N SER A 170 2.17 -6.52 -0.75
CA SER A 170 0.82 -6.30 -0.22
C SER A 170 0.67 -4.87 0.22
N PHE A 171 -0.41 -4.24 -0.18
CA PHE A 171 -0.76 -2.89 0.23
C PHE A 171 -2.28 -2.80 0.29
N ASN A 172 -2.85 -2.93 1.48
CA ASN A 172 -4.28 -3.08 1.69
C ASN A 172 -4.80 -2.08 2.71
N PHE A 173 -6.05 -1.64 2.52
CA PHE A 173 -6.72 -0.67 3.38
C PHE A 173 -8.09 -1.17 3.83
N ARG A 174 -8.43 -0.83 5.07
CA ARG A 174 -9.77 -1.00 5.64
C ARG A 174 -10.19 0.29 6.31
N THR A 175 -11.42 0.70 6.09
CA THR A 175 -12.00 1.88 6.69
C THR A 175 -13.00 1.51 7.78
N TYR A 176 -13.09 2.34 8.81
CA TYR A 176 -13.99 2.15 9.95
C TYR A 176 -14.76 3.43 10.23
N ASP A 177 -15.97 3.26 10.74
CA ASP A 177 -16.85 4.35 11.16
C ASP A 177 -16.44 4.94 12.52
N THR A 178 -17.20 5.92 13.00
CA THR A 178 -16.99 6.60 14.28
C THR A 178 -17.20 5.70 15.50
N ASN A 179 -17.92 4.58 15.35
CA ASN A 179 -18.15 3.58 16.38
C ASN A 179 -17.05 2.49 16.35
N GLY A 180 -16.14 2.55 15.39
CA GLY A 180 -15.09 1.58 15.20
C GLY A 180 -15.53 0.32 14.46
N TYR A 181 -16.71 0.29 13.87
CA TYR A 181 -17.15 -0.82 13.03
C TYR A 181 -16.51 -0.73 11.66
N TRP A 182 -16.06 -1.87 11.15
CA TRP A 182 -15.56 -1.98 9.80
C TRP A 182 -16.68 -1.66 8.80
N ILE A 183 -16.42 -0.69 7.93
CA ILE A 183 -17.27 -0.36 6.80
C ILE A 183 -17.10 -1.48 5.77
N ASN A 184 -17.87 -2.57 5.96
CA ASN A 184 -17.77 -3.76 5.12
C ASN A 184 -18.52 -3.53 3.81
N PRO A 185 -17.81 -3.53 2.68
CA PRO A 185 -18.45 -3.36 1.38
C PRO A 185 -19.42 -4.50 1.01
N SER A 186 -19.26 -5.70 1.58
CA SER A 186 -20.17 -6.85 1.34
C SER A 186 -21.55 -6.68 1.98
N ARG A 187 -21.69 -5.76 2.92
CA ARG A 187 -23.01 -5.42 3.46
C ARG A 187 -23.58 -4.27 2.62
N ALA A 188 -24.40 -4.61 1.68
CA ALA A 188 -25.14 -3.65 0.82
C ALA A 188 -26.04 -2.68 1.60
N THR A 189 -26.18 -2.86 2.90
CA THR A 189 -26.87 -1.98 3.82
C THR A 189 -25.98 -1.75 5.04
N PRO A 190 -25.55 -0.51 5.32
CA PRO A 190 -25.08 -0.17 6.63
C PRO A 190 -26.15 -0.56 7.67
N PRO A 191 -25.78 -0.84 8.92
CA PRO A 191 -26.77 -1.12 9.94
C PRO A 191 -27.80 0.00 9.93
N LEU A 192 -29.01 -0.34 9.55
CA LEU A 192 -30.15 0.57 9.42
C LEU A 192 -30.21 1.46 10.65
N GLY A 193 -29.99 2.76 10.46
CA GLY A 193 -30.21 3.78 11.47
C GLY A 193 -29.01 4.59 11.93
N GLN A 194 -27.76 4.31 11.46
CA GLN A 194 -26.58 5.04 11.94
C GLN A 194 -25.82 5.84 10.88
N ILE A 195 -26.14 5.71 9.59
CA ILE A 195 -25.53 6.52 8.53
C ILE A 195 -26.64 7.32 7.88
N THR A 196 -26.74 8.57 8.26
CA THR A 196 -27.83 9.45 7.83
C THR A 196 -27.63 10.07 6.44
N ASN A 197 -26.42 10.04 5.90
CA ASN A 197 -26.09 10.61 4.58
C ASN A 197 -25.42 9.58 3.68
N HIS A 198 -26.21 8.65 3.16
CA HIS A 198 -25.76 7.65 2.18
C HIS A 198 -25.18 8.23 0.88
N SER A 199 -25.33 9.51 0.66
CA SER A 199 -24.84 10.21 -0.50
C SER A 199 -23.35 10.53 -0.45
N ASP A 200 -22.73 10.54 0.74
CA ASP A 200 -21.38 11.02 0.95
C ASP A 200 -20.32 9.92 0.90
N TRP A 201 -20.74 8.68 0.85
CA TRP A 201 -19.81 7.57 0.61
C TRP A 201 -20.46 6.45 -0.18
N SER A 202 -19.66 5.74 -0.94
CA SER A 202 -20.09 4.54 -1.66
C SER A 202 -19.03 3.45 -1.51
N ALA A 203 -19.50 2.22 -1.33
CA ALA A 203 -18.70 1.03 -1.46
C ALA A 203 -19.24 0.26 -2.66
N ASN A 204 -18.53 0.30 -3.77
CA ASN A 204 -18.93 -0.38 -4.99
C ASN A 204 -18.16 -1.68 -5.17
N PHE A 205 -18.90 -2.74 -5.42
CA PHE A 205 -18.36 -3.99 -5.93
C PHE A 205 -18.64 -4.04 -7.44
N PRO A 206 -17.63 -4.08 -8.28
CA PRO A 206 -17.85 -4.53 -9.64
C PRO A 206 -18.19 -6.03 -9.56
N ILE A 207 -19.46 -6.34 -9.79
CA ILE A 207 -20.05 -7.69 -9.72
C ILE A 207 -19.45 -8.65 -10.77
N THR A 208 -18.57 -8.19 -11.64
CA THR A 208 -18.22 -8.88 -12.88
C THR A 208 -16.81 -9.47 -12.93
N LEU A 209 -15.95 -9.27 -11.94
CA LEU A 209 -14.59 -9.83 -11.96
C LEU A 209 -14.30 -10.53 -10.63
N TYR A 210 -13.99 -11.78 -10.73
CA TYR A 210 -13.53 -12.62 -9.63
C TYR A 210 -12.03 -12.35 -9.37
N PRO A 211 -11.62 -12.02 -8.13
CA PRO A 211 -12.39 -11.74 -6.92
C PRO A 211 -13.00 -10.32 -6.88
N PRO A 212 -14.02 -10.08 -6.05
CA PRO A 212 -14.66 -8.78 -5.97
C PRO A 212 -13.67 -7.71 -5.49
N ARG A 213 -13.50 -6.64 -6.26
CA ARG A 213 -12.65 -5.52 -5.89
C ARG A 213 -13.36 -4.65 -4.86
N VAL A 214 -12.67 -4.37 -3.78
CA VAL A 214 -13.19 -3.49 -2.72
C VAL A 214 -12.82 -2.06 -3.03
N ASN A 215 -13.84 -1.22 -3.15
CA ASN A 215 -13.66 0.22 -3.39
C ASN A 215 -14.35 1.00 -2.27
N TYR A 216 -13.64 1.97 -1.69
CA TYR A 216 -14.21 2.94 -0.78
C TYR A 216 -14.11 4.32 -1.41
N HIS A 217 -15.20 5.08 -1.37
CA HIS A 217 -15.25 6.43 -1.90
C HIS A 217 -16.02 7.32 -0.94
N PHE A 218 -15.35 8.30 -0.36
CA PHE A 218 -15.91 9.27 0.55
C PHE A 218 -15.90 10.65 -0.10
N VAL A 219 -17.01 11.33 -0.06
CA VAL A 219 -17.24 12.65 -0.66
C VAL A 219 -17.95 13.57 0.35
N GLY A 220 -18.19 14.83 0.00
CA GLY A 220 -18.95 15.76 0.82
C GLY A 220 -18.27 16.08 2.16
N SER A 221 -18.94 15.79 3.26
CA SER A 221 -18.41 15.93 4.62
C SER A 221 -17.83 14.62 5.18
N ALA A 222 -18.00 13.49 4.49
CA ALA A 222 -17.57 12.20 4.97
C ALA A 222 -16.07 11.95 4.73
N VAL A 223 -15.41 11.43 5.77
CA VAL A 223 -14.07 10.84 5.75
C VAL A 223 -14.06 9.65 6.70
N PRO A 224 -13.27 8.60 6.48
CA PRO A 224 -13.23 7.47 7.40
C PRO A 224 -12.79 7.93 8.81
N ALA A 225 -13.40 7.39 9.85
CA ALA A 225 -13.00 7.71 11.22
C ALA A 225 -11.66 7.05 11.61
N TYR A 226 -11.47 5.83 11.12
CA TYR A 226 -10.18 5.14 11.22
C TYR A 226 -9.85 4.49 9.89
N VAL A 227 -8.57 4.47 9.57
CA VAL A 227 -8.00 3.74 8.44
C VAL A 227 -7.01 2.73 8.98
N GLU A 228 -7.23 1.47 8.69
CA GLU A 228 -6.27 0.41 8.93
C GLU A 228 -5.58 0.09 7.62
N PHE A 229 -4.28 0.06 7.61
CA PHE A 229 -3.51 -0.37 6.45
C PHE A 229 -2.56 -1.52 6.82
N GLU A 230 -2.25 -2.29 5.80
CA GLU A 230 -1.30 -3.39 5.86
C GLU A 230 -0.33 -3.27 4.70
N LEU A 231 0.95 -3.22 5.01
CA LEU A 231 2.06 -3.13 4.07
C LEU A 231 2.92 -4.37 4.21
N GLY A 232 3.02 -5.17 3.15
CA GLY A 232 3.88 -6.34 3.08
C GLY A 232 5.06 -6.09 2.17
N ILE A 233 6.28 -6.33 2.67
CA ILE A 233 7.53 -6.06 1.97
C ILE A 233 8.32 -7.34 1.85
N LEU A 234 8.76 -7.68 0.64
CA LEU A 234 9.58 -8.84 0.36
C LEU A 234 11.05 -8.55 0.69
N GLU A 235 11.72 -9.50 1.31
CA GLU A 235 13.15 -9.41 1.60
C GLU A 235 13.98 -9.16 0.34
N GLN A 236 14.99 -8.27 0.42
CA GLN A 236 15.79 -7.84 -0.74
C GLN A 236 16.41 -9.01 -1.51
N GLY A 237 16.94 -10.00 -0.81
CA GLY A 237 17.52 -11.18 -1.47
C GLY A 237 16.48 -12.00 -2.24
N ALA A 238 15.23 -12.04 -1.76
CA ALA A 238 14.14 -12.69 -2.45
C ALA A 238 13.63 -11.82 -3.62
N LEU A 239 13.64 -10.50 -3.47
CA LEU A 239 13.30 -9.54 -4.52
C LEU A 239 14.30 -9.62 -5.69
N ASP A 240 15.60 -9.65 -5.40
CA ASP A 240 16.64 -9.74 -6.42
C ASP A 240 16.52 -11.05 -7.21
N HIS A 241 16.23 -12.15 -6.51
CA HIS A 241 15.99 -13.42 -7.17
C HIS A 241 14.70 -13.39 -8.01
N TYR A 242 13.61 -12.84 -7.49
CA TYR A 242 12.36 -12.64 -8.22
C TYR A 242 12.59 -11.88 -9.55
N LYS A 243 13.35 -10.78 -9.50
CA LYS A 243 13.69 -9.98 -10.67
C LYS A 243 14.55 -10.73 -11.71
N SER A 244 15.33 -11.70 -11.26
CA SER A 244 16.19 -12.51 -12.15
C SER A 244 15.42 -13.60 -12.90
N ILE A 245 14.19 -13.91 -12.52
CA ILE A 245 13.36 -14.95 -13.17
C ILE A 245 12.70 -14.38 -14.42
N PRO A 246 13.00 -14.92 -15.62
CA PRO A 246 12.51 -14.33 -16.88
C PRO A 246 11.08 -14.73 -17.24
N VAL A 247 10.48 -15.71 -16.56
CA VAL A 247 9.16 -16.29 -16.90
C VAL A 247 8.16 -15.97 -15.80
N TRP A 248 7.04 -15.32 -16.15
CA TRP A 248 6.01 -14.87 -15.22
C TRP A 248 5.41 -15.99 -14.34
N LEU A 249 5.20 -17.19 -14.92
CA LEU A 249 4.66 -18.33 -14.18
C LEU A 249 5.64 -18.80 -13.10
N SER A 250 6.93 -18.81 -13.42
CA SER A 250 7.99 -19.13 -12.46
C SER A 250 8.13 -18.07 -11.38
N GLN A 251 7.95 -16.80 -11.73
CA GLN A 251 7.89 -15.70 -10.76
C GLN A 251 6.74 -15.86 -9.78
N SER A 252 5.53 -16.18 -10.28
CA SER A 252 4.35 -16.43 -9.44
C SER A 252 4.55 -17.62 -8.50
N ASN A 253 5.06 -18.73 -9.02
CA ASN A 253 5.36 -19.92 -8.21
C ASN A 253 6.45 -19.65 -7.17
N TYR A 254 7.45 -18.86 -7.52
CA TYR A 254 8.48 -18.44 -6.58
C TYR A 254 7.90 -17.62 -5.44
N LEU A 255 7.11 -16.58 -5.75
CA LEU A 255 6.47 -15.74 -4.73
C LEU A 255 5.58 -16.53 -3.79
N TRP A 256 4.81 -17.48 -4.32
CA TRP A 256 3.99 -18.37 -3.49
C TRP A 256 4.78 -19.02 -2.35
N GLN A 257 6.03 -19.39 -2.62
CA GLN A 257 6.90 -20.08 -1.67
C GLN A 257 7.65 -19.14 -0.71
N GLN A 258 7.60 -17.81 -0.96
CA GLN A 258 8.40 -16.83 -0.22
C GLN A 258 7.65 -16.14 0.93
N SER A 259 6.52 -16.68 1.37
CA SER A 259 5.70 -16.07 2.43
C SER A 259 6.47 -15.77 3.72
N SER A 260 7.42 -16.64 4.10
CA SER A 260 8.25 -16.44 5.29
C SER A 260 9.28 -15.31 5.17
N ARG A 261 9.51 -14.79 3.96
CA ARG A 261 10.43 -13.68 3.67
C ARG A 261 9.71 -12.35 3.47
N VAL A 262 8.42 -12.29 3.79
CA VAL A 262 7.64 -11.06 3.76
C VAL A 262 7.52 -10.51 5.16
N GLN A 263 7.94 -9.27 5.35
CA GLN A 263 7.70 -8.51 6.57
C GLN A 263 6.39 -7.75 6.43
N VAL A 264 5.48 -7.91 7.39
CA VAL A 264 4.15 -7.29 7.36
C VAL A 264 4.07 -6.23 8.45
N PHE A 265 3.78 -5.00 8.03
CA PHE A 265 3.51 -3.86 8.89
C PHE A 265 2.01 -3.59 8.85
N ARG A 266 1.38 -3.53 10.00
CA ARG A 266 -0.05 -3.25 10.12
C ARG A 266 -0.27 -2.19 11.16
N GLN A 267 -1.02 -1.16 10.79
CA GLN A 267 -1.36 -0.07 11.70
C GLN A 267 -2.80 0.40 11.46
N ARG A 268 -3.46 0.82 12.54
CA ARG A 268 -4.75 1.49 12.51
C ARG A 268 -4.55 2.92 12.97
N VAL A 269 -4.98 3.86 12.15
CA VAL A 269 -4.78 5.30 12.32
C VAL A 269 -6.13 5.96 12.51
N SER A 270 -6.25 6.86 13.50
CA SER A 270 -7.43 7.69 13.67
C SER A 270 -7.31 8.95 12.83
N VAL A 271 -8.34 9.28 12.07
CA VAL A 271 -8.45 10.53 11.33
C VAL A 271 -8.91 11.63 12.28
N ARG A 272 -8.22 12.78 12.28
CA ARG A 272 -8.50 13.86 13.25
C ARG A 272 -9.75 14.67 12.92
N ASN A 273 -10.05 14.85 11.64
CA ASN A 273 -11.05 15.80 11.15
C ASN A 273 -12.35 15.11 10.74
N VAL A 274 -12.84 14.19 11.56
CA VAL A 274 -14.06 13.43 11.27
C VAL A 274 -15.30 14.26 11.63
N ASP A 275 -16.15 14.48 10.64
CA ASP A 275 -17.48 15.01 10.89
C ASP A 275 -18.43 13.87 11.30
N ARG A 276 -18.81 13.85 12.57
CA ARG A 276 -19.71 12.80 13.10
C ARG A 276 -21.13 12.89 12.54
N SER A 277 -21.53 14.03 11.99
CA SER A 277 -22.84 14.19 11.37
C SER A 277 -22.96 13.53 10.00
N ALA A 278 -21.83 13.14 9.42
CA ALA A 278 -21.78 12.45 8.12
C ALA A 278 -22.05 10.94 8.22
N TYR A 279 -22.24 10.42 9.47
CA TYR A 279 -22.45 8.98 9.70
C TYR A 279 -23.85 8.67 10.29
#